data_98e6e3a1330c2db96ada78454e81aa56
#
_entry.id   98e6e3a1330c2db96ada78454e81aa56
#
_cell.length_a   1.000
_cell.length_b   1.000
_cell.length_c   1.000
_cell.angle_alpha   90.00
_cell.angle_beta   90.00
_cell.angle_gamma   90.00
#
_symmetry.space_group_name_H-M   'P 1'
#
loop_
_entity.id
_entity.type
_entity.pdbx_description
1 polymer ?
#
loop_
_entity_poly.entity_id
_entity_poly.type
_entity_poly.pdbx_seq_one_letter_code
_entity_poly.pdbx_strand_id
1 'polypeptide(L)'
;MISVLKGMKDRYSDDVKKYDAIVDASKKVFGKYGFERIITPILEETELFRRGVGDETDVVSKEMYDFKDKGERDVTMRPEGTAGVVRAYLEAGFHKSSPIVKWFYNGPMYRYEAPQKGRMREFHQTGVEMFGVRSAYLDAEIIKMGCDFLEELGITGLVVEINSLGNVESRKKYIEDLKKFMFERLDKLSEDSQKRYEKNPLRALDSKDKGDQEEFKNAPKLYDYLDEESKKYFEDTKKYLELLGVNYVVNDKLVRGLDYYSDTVFEIKSNKLGSQATVLAGGRYDRLLEILGNAKVPGIGFAAGMERIAMLMDDSIISENEEKVYVIYFDDTKEYFVKVVNELRKNGIKVNFDYNAKSFGAQMKKANRENAEYVLILGEEERDENVITVKKFSTGEQKKYSFEEVLEILK
;
A
#
# COMPACT_ATOMS: atom_id res chain seq x y z
N MET A 1 0.20 32.07 7.31
CA MET A 1 -0.69 30.89 7.31
C MET A 1 0.15 29.68 7.65
N ILE A 2 -0.28 28.82 8.55
CA ILE A 2 0.42 27.55 8.85
C ILE A 2 0.13 26.57 7.71
N SER A 3 1.16 25.93 7.21
CA SER A 3 1.07 24.97 6.10
C SER A 3 1.49 23.58 6.54
N VAL A 4 1.06 22.55 5.82
CA VAL A 4 1.52 21.17 6.01
C VAL A 4 3.04 21.08 5.78
N LEU A 5 3.70 20.15 6.46
CA LEU A 5 5.15 19.94 6.31
C LEU A 5 5.49 19.46 4.89
N LYS A 6 6.67 19.87 4.40
CA LYS A 6 7.17 19.44 3.09
C LYS A 6 7.24 17.92 3.00
N GLY A 7 6.62 17.35 1.97
CA GLY A 7 6.57 15.91 1.75
C GLY A 7 5.44 15.19 2.49
N MET A 8 4.54 15.93 3.13
CA MET A 8 3.27 15.45 3.69
C MET A 8 2.10 16.08 2.93
N LYS A 9 0.93 15.47 2.94
CA LYS A 9 -0.23 15.93 2.17
C LYS A 9 -1.52 15.57 2.90
N ASP A 10 -2.44 16.55 2.99
CA ASP A 10 -3.84 16.28 3.33
C ASP A 10 -4.49 15.53 2.17
N ARG A 11 -5.34 14.56 2.48
CA ARG A 11 -6.13 13.80 1.51
C ARG A 11 -7.61 13.98 1.78
N TYR A 12 -8.39 14.20 0.73
CA TYR A 12 -9.84 14.39 0.79
C TYR A 12 -10.48 13.95 -0.53
N SER A 13 -11.82 13.81 -0.53
CA SER A 13 -12.61 13.45 -1.72
C SER A 13 -12.10 12.18 -2.42
N ASP A 14 -11.80 12.23 -3.70
CA ASP A 14 -11.42 11.08 -4.51
C ASP A 14 -10.08 10.45 -4.09
N ASP A 15 -9.13 11.25 -3.57
CA ASP A 15 -7.91 10.71 -2.98
C ASP A 15 -8.23 9.71 -1.84
N VAL A 16 -9.18 10.07 -0.94
CA VAL A 16 -9.59 9.19 0.17
C VAL A 16 -10.32 7.97 -0.34
N LYS A 17 -11.23 8.12 -1.30
CA LYS A 17 -11.97 6.97 -1.88
C LYS A 17 -11.01 5.93 -2.49
N LYS A 18 -9.94 6.37 -3.17
CA LYS A 18 -8.91 5.45 -3.68
C LYS A 18 -8.22 4.69 -2.55
N TYR A 19 -7.93 5.36 -1.43
CA TYR A 19 -7.33 4.71 -0.26
C TYR A 19 -8.27 3.72 0.40
N ASP A 20 -9.55 4.06 0.53
CA ASP A 20 -10.58 3.16 1.08
C ASP A 20 -10.73 1.93 0.17
N ALA A 21 -10.78 2.11 -1.15
CA ALA A 21 -10.83 1.00 -2.10
C ALA A 21 -9.60 0.07 -2.00
N ILE A 22 -8.39 0.62 -1.80
CA ILE A 22 -7.17 -0.17 -1.57
C ILE A 22 -7.27 -0.97 -0.27
N VAL A 23 -7.76 -0.35 0.81
CA VAL A 23 -7.96 -1.02 2.11
C VAL A 23 -9.00 -2.13 2.00
N ASP A 24 -10.09 -1.90 1.30
CA ASP A 24 -11.15 -2.89 1.14
C ASP A 24 -10.73 -4.05 0.22
N ALA A 25 -10.01 -3.77 -0.87
CA ALA A 25 -9.39 -4.80 -1.71
C ALA A 25 -8.39 -5.65 -0.89
N SER A 26 -7.59 -5.03 -0.02
CA SER A 26 -6.65 -5.76 0.85
C SER A 26 -7.37 -6.69 1.82
N LYS A 27 -8.44 -6.24 2.48
CA LYS A 27 -9.28 -7.09 3.35
C LYS A 27 -9.90 -8.26 2.58
N LYS A 28 -10.44 -7.96 1.38
CA LYS A 28 -11.12 -8.95 0.53
C LYS A 28 -10.15 -10.00 0.02
N VAL A 29 -9.03 -9.58 -0.59
CA VAL A 29 -8.08 -10.50 -1.23
C VAL A 29 -7.27 -11.24 -0.19
N PHE A 30 -6.60 -10.55 0.73
CA PHE A 30 -5.76 -11.20 1.74
C PHE A 30 -6.58 -12.10 2.67
N GLY A 31 -7.84 -11.73 2.94
CA GLY A 31 -8.78 -12.58 3.69
C GLY A 31 -9.06 -13.92 3.00
N LYS A 32 -9.12 -13.98 1.65
CA LYS A 32 -9.26 -15.25 0.90
C LYS A 32 -8.07 -16.18 1.10
N TYR A 33 -6.87 -15.63 1.37
CA TYR A 33 -5.65 -16.38 1.67
C TYR A 33 -5.48 -16.68 3.17
N GLY A 34 -6.47 -16.29 4.00
CA GLY A 34 -6.48 -16.56 5.44
C GLY A 34 -5.64 -15.60 6.25
N PHE A 35 -5.35 -14.40 5.75
CA PHE A 35 -4.65 -13.36 6.49
C PHE A 35 -5.61 -12.54 7.34
N GLU A 36 -5.22 -12.25 8.57
CA GLU A 36 -5.93 -11.39 9.50
C GLU A 36 -5.27 -10.02 9.60
N ARG A 37 -6.06 -8.99 9.89
CA ARG A 37 -5.53 -7.64 10.00
C ARG A 37 -4.83 -7.42 11.34
N ILE A 38 -3.60 -6.88 11.28
CA ILE A 38 -2.89 -6.36 12.45
C ILE A 38 -2.75 -4.83 12.36
N ILE A 39 -2.76 -4.16 13.50
CA ILE A 39 -2.43 -2.74 13.64
C ILE A 39 -1.28 -2.64 14.64
N THR A 40 -0.14 -2.14 14.18
CA THR A 40 1.03 -1.88 15.02
C THR A 40 1.15 -0.38 15.34
N PRO A 41 1.80 0.02 16.44
CA PRO A 41 2.08 1.41 16.76
C PRO A 41 2.82 2.14 15.62
N ILE A 42 2.64 3.46 15.56
CA ILE A 42 3.42 4.33 14.66
C ILE A 42 4.81 4.59 15.24
N LEU A 43 4.88 4.73 16.56
CA LEU A 43 6.14 4.94 17.28
C LEU A 43 6.66 3.61 17.79
N GLU A 44 7.91 3.33 17.52
CA GLU A 44 8.65 2.16 18.00
C GLU A 44 9.99 2.59 18.58
N GLU A 45 10.65 1.75 19.35
CA GLU A 45 12.03 1.99 19.77
C GLU A 45 12.96 2.02 18.54
N THR A 46 13.84 3.00 18.47
CA THR A 46 14.78 3.19 17.35
C THR A 46 15.61 1.95 17.07
N GLU A 47 15.97 1.23 18.13
CA GLU A 47 16.76 -0.01 18.07
C GLU A 47 16.07 -1.11 17.25
N LEU A 48 14.74 -1.15 17.22
CA LEU A 48 13.99 -2.09 16.38
C LEU A 48 14.40 -2.00 14.91
N PHE A 49 14.50 -0.77 14.39
CA PHE A 49 14.84 -0.54 12.99
C PHE A 49 16.33 -0.67 12.75
N ARG A 50 17.19 -0.22 13.65
CA ARG A 50 18.64 -0.40 13.54
C ARG A 50 19.02 -1.87 13.42
N ARG A 51 18.52 -2.72 14.30
CA ARG A 51 18.78 -4.15 14.26
C ARG A 51 18.07 -4.87 13.12
N GLY A 52 16.80 -4.52 12.87
CA GLY A 52 15.97 -5.24 11.91
C GLY A 52 16.25 -4.86 10.46
N VAL A 53 16.38 -3.58 10.16
CA VAL A 53 16.53 -3.06 8.79
C VAL A 53 18.00 -3.03 8.35
N GLY A 54 18.92 -2.79 9.30
CA GLY A 54 20.38 -2.70 9.09
C GLY A 54 20.89 -1.27 9.08
N ASP A 55 21.92 -1.01 9.89
CA ASP A 55 22.52 0.32 10.10
C ASP A 55 23.07 0.96 8.82
N GLU A 56 23.51 0.14 7.86
CA GLU A 56 24.12 0.59 6.59
C GLU A 56 23.07 0.93 5.51
N THR A 57 21.79 0.74 5.79
CA THR A 57 20.72 1.08 4.83
C THR A 57 20.46 2.58 4.83
N ASP A 58 20.10 3.15 3.66
CA ASP A 58 19.73 4.57 3.57
C ASP A 58 18.56 4.92 4.51
N VAL A 59 17.63 3.99 4.69
CA VAL A 59 16.47 4.15 5.58
C VAL A 59 16.93 4.44 7.00
N VAL A 60 17.82 3.63 7.56
CA VAL A 60 18.30 3.79 8.95
C VAL A 60 19.31 4.90 9.08
N SER A 61 20.24 5.02 8.13
CA SER A 61 21.36 5.97 8.25
C SER A 61 20.97 7.44 7.97
N LYS A 62 19.87 7.70 7.24
CA LYS A 62 19.55 9.05 6.73
C LYS A 62 18.07 9.42 6.73
N GLU A 63 17.15 8.45 6.74
CA GLU A 63 15.75 8.70 6.42
C GLU A 63 14.80 8.50 7.60
N MET A 64 15.24 8.03 8.75
CA MET A 64 14.38 7.88 9.92
C MET A 64 13.98 9.23 10.50
N TYR A 65 12.74 9.32 11.00
CA TYR A 65 12.29 10.36 11.91
C TYR A 65 12.45 9.84 13.33
N ASP A 66 13.63 10.05 13.90
CA ASP A 66 14.00 9.64 15.25
C ASP A 66 14.13 10.85 16.20
N PHE A 67 13.73 10.67 17.43
CA PHE A 67 13.75 11.69 18.47
C PHE A 67 13.67 11.05 19.86
N LYS A 68 13.96 11.84 20.90
CA LYS A 68 13.74 11.41 22.30
C LYS A 68 12.35 11.74 22.75
N ASP A 69 11.67 10.76 23.36
CA ASP A 69 10.40 11.01 24.03
C ASP A 69 10.60 11.72 25.39
N LYS A 70 9.50 12.04 26.08
CA LYS A 70 9.57 12.68 27.41
C LYS A 70 10.25 11.82 28.48
N GLY A 71 10.41 10.53 28.24
CA GLY A 71 11.13 9.57 29.11
C GLY A 71 12.57 9.32 28.66
N GLU A 72 13.13 10.17 27.80
CA GLU A 72 14.48 10.09 27.24
C GLU A 72 14.77 8.79 26.43
N ARG A 73 13.74 8.09 25.99
CA ARG A 73 13.89 6.92 25.12
C ARG A 73 14.07 7.35 23.68
N ASP A 74 14.98 6.68 22.95
CA ASP A 74 15.13 6.87 21.52
C ASP A 74 13.97 6.19 20.79
N VAL A 75 13.12 6.97 20.16
CA VAL A 75 11.93 6.52 19.43
C VAL A 75 11.98 6.97 17.97
N THR A 76 11.36 6.17 17.11
CA THR A 76 11.33 6.41 15.67
C THR A 76 9.90 6.27 15.17
N MET A 77 9.47 7.18 14.30
CA MET A 77 8.27 6.98 13.49
C MET A 77 8.56 5.89 12.47
N ARG A 78 7.78 4.81 12.47
CA ARG A 78 8.04 3.61 11.66
C ARG A 78 8.31 3.94 10.18
N PRO A 79 9.47 3.58 9.63
CA PRO A 79 9.81 3.81 8.22
C PRO A 79 9.30 2.70 7.29
N GLU A 80 8.82 1.58 7.85
CA GLU A 80 8.26 0.42 7.16
C GLU A 80 7.43 -0.43 8.16
N GLY A 81 6.68 -1.43 7.67
CA GLY A 81 5.74 -2.19 8.51
C GLY A 81 6.29 -3.50 9.08
N THR A 82 7.20 -4.16 8.37
CA THR A 82 7.66 -5.54 8.68
C THR A 82 8.27 -5.67 10.07
N ALA A 83 9.20 -4.78 10.45
CA ALA A 83 9.87 -4.84 11.74
C ALA A 83 8.88 -4.72 12.93
N GLY A 84 7.89 -3.82 12.81
CA GLY A 84 6.84 -3.66 13.82
C GLY A 84 5.95 -4.91 13.95
N VAL A 85 5.64 -5.57 12.83
CA VAL A 85 4.86 -6.82 12.83
C VAL A 85 5.67 -7.97 13.42
N VAL A 86 6.96 -8.07 13.08
CA VAL A 86 7.88 -9.08 13.66
C VAL A 86 8.02 -8.87 15.18
N ARG A 87 8.19 -7.62 15.64
CA ARG A 87 8.22 -7.31 17.08
C ARG A 87 6.94 -7.76 17.77
N ALA A 88 5.77 -7.48 17.19
CA ALA A 88 4.48 -7.88 17.75
C ALA A 88 4.34 -9.41 17.85
N TYR A 89 4.79 -10.14 16.82
CA TYR A 89 4.81 -11.61 16.82
C TYR A 89 5.68 -12.19 17.94
N LEU A 90 6.87 -11.62 18.12
CA LEU A 90 7.84 -12.07 19.14
C LEU A 90 7.37 -11.72 20.56
N GLU A 91 6.92 -10.49 20.77
CA GLU A 91 6.47 -9.97 22.07
C GLU A 91 5.25 -10.74 22.59
N ALA A 92 4.29 -11.05 21.71
CA ALA A 92 3.13 -11.85 22.04
C ALA A 92 3.45 -13.36 22.22
N GLY A 93 4.67 -13.80 21.98
CA GLY A 93 5.11 -15.16 22.20
C GLY A 93 4.58 -16.20 21.18
N PHE A 94 4.07 -15.77 20.02
CA PHE A 94 3.53 -16.66 18.99
C PHE A 94 4.56 -17.69 18.52
N HIS A 95 5.85 -17.35 18.47
CA HIS A 95 6.92 -18.26 18.12
C HIS A 95 7.01 -19.52 19.00
N LYS A 96 6.41 -19.47 20.20
CA LYS A 96 6.38 -20.58 21.17
C LYS A 96 5.06 -21.35 21.13
N SER A 97 3.93 -20.66 20.91
CA SER A 97 2.59 -21.21 21.07
C SER A 97 1.89 -21.54 19.73
N SER A 98 2.07 -20.70 18.72
CA SER A 98 1.44 -20.85 17.40
C SER A 98 2.36 -20.24 16.33
N PRO A 99 3.36 -20.99 15.86
CA PRO A 99 4.40 -20.44 14.99
C PRO A 99 3.87 -19.97 13.62
N ILE A 100 2.75 -20.54 13.15
CA ILE A 100 2.16 -20.14 11.86
C ILE A 100 1.20 -18.98 12.09
N VAL A 101 1.56 -17.81 11.55
CA VAL A 101 0.76 -16.60 11.63
C VAL A 101 0.74 -15.92 10.26
N LYS A 102 -0.44 -15.44 9.85
CA LYS A 102 -0.69 -14.71 8.61
C LYS A 102 -1.32 -13.37 8.94
N TRP A 103 -0.57 -12.29 8.84
CA TRP A 103 -1.08 -10.95 9.11
C TRP A 103 -0.91 -10.01 7.93
N PHE A 104 -1.87 -9.09 7.77
CA PHE A 104 -1.74 -7.95 6.87
C PHE A 104 -1.96 -6.64 7.61
N TYR A 105 -1.37 -5.58 7.11
CA TYR A 105 -1.49 -4.23 7.67
C TYR A 105 -1.75 -3.19 6.58
N ASN A 106 -2.38 -2.08 7.01
CA ASN A 106 -2.51 -0.86 6.21
C ASN A 106 -2.20 0.31 7.14
N GLY A 107 -1.40 1.27 6.70
CA GLY A 107 -1.15 2.46 7.50
C GLY A 107 -0.01 3.34 7.01
N PRO A 108 0.18 4.50 7.69
CA PRO A 108 1.21 5.45 7.35
C PRO A 108 2.60 4.96 7.77
N MET A 109 3.59 5.34 6.96
CA MET A 109 5.02 5.17 7.18
C MET A 109 5.72 6.51 6.98
N TYR A 110 6.92 6.67 7.55
CA TYR A 110 7.60 7.96 7.58
C TYR A 110 9.07 7.83 7.20
N ARG A 111 9.50 8.56 6.14
CA ARG A 111 10.90 8.62 5.71
C ARG A 111 11.29 10.03 5.31
N TYR A 112 12.38 10.52 5.84
CA TYR A 112 12.93 11.85 5.52
C TYR A 112 13.67 11.82 4.18
N GLU A 113 12.98 11.42 3.12
CA GLU A 113 13.53 11.40 1.77
C GLU A 113 13.15 12.67 0.97
N ALA A 114 13.84 12.89 -0.15
CA ALA A 114 13.50 13.97 -1.06
C ALA A 114 12.14 13.68 -1.73
N PRO A 115 11.11 14.54 -1.53
CA PRO A 115 9.79 14.30 -2.10
C PRO A 115 9.82 14.33 -3.63
N GLN A 116 9.18 13.34 -4.25
CA GLN A 116 8.99 13.26 -5.69
C GLN A 116 7.69 12.51 -5.99
N LYS A 117 7.29 12.44 -7.27
CA LYS A 117 6.07 11.73 -7.66
C LYS A 117 6.09 10.27 -7.19
N GLY A 118 5.12 9.87 -6.36
CA GLY A 118 5.04 8.53 -5.77
C GLY A 118 6.01 8.28 -4.60
N ARG A 119 6.72 9.31 -4.08
CA ARG A 119 7.52 9.27 -2.86
C ARG A 119 7.25 10.50 -2.01
N MET A 120 6.75 10.28 -0.83
CA MET A 120 6.41 11.29 0.15
C MET A 120 7.13 10.99 1.46
N ARG A 121 7.28 11.98 2.34
CA ARG A 121 7.85 11.78 3.68
C ARG A 121 6.89 11.07 4.62
N GLU A 122 5.58 11.33 4.47
CA GLU A 122 4.52 10.48 4.97
C GLU A 122 3.88 9.79 3.77
N PHE A 123 3.90 8.47 3.78
CA PHE A 123 3.32 7.62 2.74
C PHE A 123 2.61 6.44 3.38
N HIS A 124 1.74 5.77 2.65
CA HIS A 124 0.98 4.64 3.16
C HIS A 124 1.43 3.34 2.50
N GLN A 125 1.49 2.31 3.32
CA GLN A 125 1.73 0.96 2.84
C GLN A 125 0.55 0.06 3.18
N THR A 126 0.25 -0.87 2.28
CA THR A 126 -0.41 -2.12 2.58
C THR A 126 0.62 -3.24 2.45
N GLY A 127 0.62 -4.18 3.37
CA GLY A 127 1.59 -5.29 3.35
C GLY A 127 1.07 -6.52 4.06
N VAL A 128 1.73 -7.62 3.82
CA VAL A 128 1.44 -8.92 4.42
C VAL A 128 2.72 -9.53 4.97
N GLU A 129 2.60 -10.22 6.10
CA GLU A 129 3.68 -10.95 6.73
C GLU A 129 3.18 -12.34 7.14
N MET A 130 3.91 -13.38 6.76
CA MET A 130 3.63 -14.75 7.16
C MET A 130 4.85 -15.36 7.82
N PHE A 131 4.63 -15.99 8.96
CA PHE A 131 5.65 -16.62 9.78
C PHE A 131 5.42 -18.12 9.94
N GLY A 132 6.48 -18.87 10.23
CA GLY A 132 6.40 -20.25 10.68
C GLY A 132 6.58 -21.32 9.60
N VAL A 133 6.63 -20.96 8.32
CA VAL A 133 6.75 -21.93 7.22
C VAL A 133 7.82 -21.51 6.22
N ARG A 134 8.71 -22.46 5.85
CA ARG A 134 9.61 -22.32 4.70
C ARG A 134 9.15 -23.29 3.62
N SER A 135 8.59 -22.79 2.52
CA SER A 135 8.05 -23.56 1.42
C SER A 135 8.09 -22.77 0.12
N ALA A 136 8.62 -23.36 -0.94
CA ALA A 136 8.64 -22.78 -2.28
C ALA A 136 7.23 -22.50 -2.83
N TYR A 137 6.25 -23.36 -2.49
CA TYR A 137 4.84 -23.10 -2.81
C TYR A 137 4.32 -21.84 -2.12
N LEU A 138 4.65 -21.66 -0.85
CA LEU A 138 4.24 -20.47 -0.10
C LEU A 138 4.81 -19.19 -0.73
N ASP A 139 6.07 -19.21 -1.16
CA ASP A 139 6.69 -18.05 -1.81
C ASP A 139 5.95 -17.69 -3.10
N ALA A 140 5.60 -18.70 -3.91
CA ALA A 140 4.79 -18.50 -5.11
C ALA A 140 3.35 -18.03 -4.78
N GLU A 141 2.72 -18.54 -3.71
CA GLU A 141 1.40 -18.13 -3.24
C GLU A 141 1.39 -16.66 -2.80
N ILE A 142 2.41 -16.19 -2.09
CA ILE A 142 2.56 -14.79 -1.66
C ILE A 142 2.71 -13.86 -2.88
N ILE A 143 3.48 -14.26 -3.87
CA ILE A 143 3.62 -13.50 -5.13
C ILE A 143 2.28 -13.45 -5.87
N LYS A 144 1.59 -14.58 -6.02
CA LYS A 144 0.26 -14.67 -6.64
C LYS A 144 -0.76 -13.78 -5.93
N MET A 145 -0.79 -13.81 -4.60
CA MET A 145 -1.68 -12.97 -3.80
C MET A 145 -1.42 -11.48 -4.06
N GLY A 146 -0.16 -11.06 -4.22
CA GLY A 146 0.19 -9.70 -4.63
C GLY A 146 -0.35 -9.33 -6.00
N CYS A 147 -0.30 -10.27 -6.97
CA CYS A 147 -0.90 -10.08 -8.30
C CYS A 147 -2.42 -9.96 -8.21
N ASP A 148 -3.09 -10.86 -7.48
CA ASP A 148 -4.54 -10.85 -7.30
C ASP A 148 -5.04 -9.56 -6.62
N PHE A 149 -4.28 -9.06 -5.67
CA PHE A 149 -4.58 -7.80 -5.00
C PHE A 149 -4.54 -6.61 -5.96
N LEU A 150 -3.54 -6.54 -6.83
CA LEU A 150 -3.43 -5.47 -7.82
C LEU A 150 -4.49 -5.62 -8.92
N GLU A 151 -4.82 -6.85 -9.31
CA GLU A 151 -5.88 -7.15 -10.28
C GLU A 151 -7.27 -6.78 -9.74
N GLU A 152 -7.56 -7.02 -8.46
CA GLU A 152 -8.79 -6.59 -7.79
C GLU A 152 -9.00 -5.06 -7.88
N LEU A 153 -7.90 -4.30 -7.94
CA LEU A 153 -7.89 -2.85 -8.14
C LEU A 153 -7.84 -2.43 -9.62
N GLY A 154 -8.11 -3.35 -10.56
CA GLY A 154 -8.10 -3.08 -11.99
C GLY A 154 -6.71 -2.78 -12.58
N ILE A 155 -5.64 -3.06 -11.84
CA ILE A 155 -4.28 -2.77 -12.29
C ILE A 155 -3.75 -3.98 -13.04
N THR A 156 -3.56 -3.83 -14.34
CA THR A 156 -3.11 -4.88 -15.27
C THR A 156 -1.82 -4.50 -15.99
N GLY A 157 -1.26 -5.42 -16.78
CA GLY A 157 -0.03 -5.18 -17.53
C GLY A 157 1.21 -5.07 -16.63
N LEU A 158 1.21 -5.81 -15.53
CA LEU A 158 2.29 -5.85 -14.56
C LEU A 158 3.38 -6.85 -14.98
N VAL A 159 4.60 -6.56 -14.59
CA VAL A 159 5.75 -7.45 -14.73
C VAL A 159 6.20 -7.91 -13.36
N VAL A 160 6.22 -9.21 -13.13
CA VAL A 160 6.75 -9.82 -11.91
C VAL A 160 8.21 -10.15 -12.14
N GLU A 161 9.11 -9.50 -11.40
CA GLU A 161 10.53 -9.84 -11.39
C GLU A 161 10.84 -10.64 -10.13
N ILE A 162 11.61 -11.73 -10.29
CA ILE A 162 12.03 -12.59 -9.18
C ILE A 162 13.53 -12.82 -9.22
N ASN A 163 14.11 -13.06 -8.04
CA ASN A 163 15.49 -13.54 -7.88
C ASN A 163 15.60 -14.38 -6.61
N SER A 164 16.73 -15.07 -6.44
CA SER A 164 17.11 -15.70 -5.19
C SER A 164 18.39 -15.09 -4.67
N LEU A 165 18.38 -14.66 -3.40
CA LEU A 165 19.57 -14.18 -2.70
C LEU A 165 20.36 -15.32 -2.03
N GLY A 166 19.83 -16.54 -2.08
CA GLY A 166 20.39 -17.69 -1.45
C GLY A 166 20.54 -17.57 0.08
N ASN A 167 21.25 -18.51 0.65
CA ASN A 167 21.61 -18.51 2.06
C ASN A 167 22.79 -17.55 2.35
N VAL A 168 23.18 -17.45 3.62
CA VAL A 168 24.26 -16.54 4.08
C VAL A 168 25.61 -16.90 3.46
N GLU A 169 25.91 -18.19 3.35
CA GLU A 169 27.21 -18.66 2.83
C GLU A 169 27.35 -18.38 1.34
N SER A 170 26.30 -18.67 0.57
CA SER A 170 26.23 -18.34 -0.86
C SER A 170 26.43 -16.86 -1.10
N ARG A 171 25.71 -16.02 -0.32
CA ARG A 171 25.80 -14.56 -0.43
C ARG A 171 27.17 -14.03 -0.06
N LYS A 172 27.81 -14.56 0.97
CA LYS A 172 29.17 -14.15 1.39
C LYS A 172 30.18 -14.39 0.27
N LYS A 173 30.21 -15.58 -0.31
CA LYS A 173 31.08 -15.91 -1.45
C LYS A 173 30.84 -15.00 -2.64
N TYR A 174 29.57 -14.77 -2.97
CA TYR A 174 29.19 -13.86 -4.05
C TYR A 174 29.68 -12.42 -3.81
N ILE A 175 29.49 -11.89 -2.59
CA ILE A 175 29.93 -10.55 -2.24
C ILE A 175 31.45 -10.40 -2.39
N GLU A 176 32.22 -11.41 -2.01
CA GLU A 176 33.68 -11.39 -2.15
C GLU A 176 34.10 -11.26 -3.64
N ASP A 177 33.46 -12.02 -4.52
CA ASP A 177 33.77 -11.97 -5.95
C ASP A 177 33.18 -10.72 -6.64
N LEU A 178 32.00 -10.27 -6.22
CA LEU A 178 31.43 -9.01 -6.67
C LEU A 178 32.36 -7.82 -6.29
N LYS A 179 32.92 -7.83 -5.08
CA LYS A 179 33.92 -6.81 -4.68
C LYS A 179 35.15 -6.83 -5.56
N LYS A 180 35.71 -7.99 -5.90
CA LYS A 180 36.85 -8.09 -6.82
C LYS A 180 36.46 -7.52 -8.21
N PHE A 181 35.32 -7.90 -8.72
CA PHE A 181 34.79 -7.40 -9.99
C PHE A 181 34.63 -5.86 -10.01
N MET A 182 34.09 -5.30 -8.93
CA MET A 182 33.92 -3.84 -8.79
C MET A 182 35.26 -3.12 -8.64
N PHE A 183 36.20 -3.70 -7.89
CA PHE A 183 37.52 -3.12 -7.68
C PHE A 183 38.28 -2.86 -8.98
N GLU A 184 38.23 -3.80 -9.93
CA GLU A 184 38.85 -3.68 -11.24
C GLU A 184 38.22 -2.58 -12.13
N ARG A 185 37.06 -2.02 -11.73
CA ARG A 185 36.23 -1.06 -12.48
C ARG A 185 35.87 0.18 -11.70
N LEU A 186 36.51 0.39 -10.56
CA LEU A 186 36.12 1.41 -9.59
C LEU A 186 36.14 2.81 -10.21
N ASP A 187 37.10 3.08 -11.08
CA ASP A 187 37.26 4.33 -11.83
C ASP A 187 36.17 4.59 -12.87
N LYS A 188 35.43 3.56 -13.27
CA LYS A 188 34.33 3.64 -14.24
C LYS A 188 32.95 3.70 -13.58
N LEU A 189 32.88 3.38 -12.29
CA LEU A 189 31.62 3.37 -11.56
C LEU A 189 31.27 4.78 -11.07
N SER A 190 29.98 5.06 -10.96
CA SER A 190 29.46 6.29 -10.37
C SER A 190 29.96 6.46 -8.92
N GLU A 191 30.05 7.71 -8.44
CA GLU A 191 30.44 7.99 -7.05
C GLU A 191 29.55 7.24 -6.03
N ASP A 192 28.27 7.05 -6.34
CA ASP A 192 27.34 6.33 -5.48
C ASP A 192 27.68 4.84 -5.41
N SER A 193 28.00 4.22 -6.55
CA SER A 193 28.43 2.82 -6.62
C SER A 193 29.82 2.61 -6.00
N GLN A 194 30.72 3.59 -6.11
CA GLN A 194 32.02 3.55 -5.42
C GLN A 194 31.84 3.56 -3.90
N LYS A 195 30.93 4.39 -3.36
CA LYS A 195 30.62 4.41 -1.91
C LYS A 195 29.98 3.07 -1.46
N ARG A 196 29.14 2.47 -2.32
CA ARG A 196 28.50 1.17 -2.04
C ARG A 196 29.47 -0.01 -2.08
N TYR A 197 30.54 0.09 -2.85
CA TYR A 197 31.59 -0.93 -2.90
C TYR A 197 32.12 -1.32 -1.51
N GLU A 198 32.37 -0.34 -0.65
CA GLU A 198 32.89 -0.61 0.69
C GLU A 198 31.80 -1.13 1.65
N LYS A 199 30.64 -0.51 1.63
CA LYS A 199 29.57 -0.70 2.61
C LYS A 199 28.61 -1.83 2.24
N ASN A 200 28.02 -1.77 1.07
CA ASN A 200 27.01 -2.72 0.61
C ASN A 200 27.07 -2.91 -0.91
N PRO A 201 28.00 -3.73 -1.44
CA PRO A 201 28.22 -3.87 -2.87
C PRO A 201 27.02 -4.46 -3.62
N LEU A 202 26.16 -5.26 -2.96
CA LEU A 202 24.94 -5.77 -3.57
C LEU A 202 24.04 -4.65 -4.07
N ARG A 203 23.96 -3.54 -3.36
CA ARG A 203 23.14 -2.39 -3.75
C ARG A 203 23.66 -1.61 -4.96
N ALA A 204 24.91 -1.82 -5.36
CA ALA A 204 25.44 -1.24 -6.58
C ALA A 204 24.81 -1.87 -7.83
N LEU A 205 24.37 -3.13 -7.75
CA LEU A 205 23.70 -3.82 -8.86
C LEU A 205 22.37 -3.17 -9.27
N ASP A 206 21.67 -2.51 -8.31
CA ASP A 206 20.41 -1.77 -8.57
C ASP A 206 20.68 -0.30 -8.93
N SER A 207 21.89 0.03 -9.37
CA SER A 207 22.20 1.39 -9.80
C SER A 207 21.36 1.81 -11.01
N LYS A 208 20.87 3.05 -10.98
CA LYS A 208 20.12 3.66 -12.09
C LYS A 208 21.03 4.44 -13.04
N ASP A 209 22.31 4.58 -12.68
CA ASP A 209 23.29 5.18 -13.55
C ASP A 209 23.55 4.28 -14.78
N LYS A 210 23.54 4.88 -15.99
CA LYS A 210 23.71 4.13 -17.23
C LYS A 210 25.11 3.54 -17.39
N GLY A 211 26.14 4.22 -16.88
CA GLY A 211 27.52 3.73 -16.88
C GLY A 211 27.64 2.49 -16.00
N ASP A 212 27.12 2.58 -14.78
CA ASP A 212 27.09 1.44 -13.85
C ASP A 212 26.34 0.24 -14.47
N GLN A 213 25.15 0.48 -15.06
CA GLN A 213 24.38 -0.57 -15.71
C GLN A 213 25.14 -1.28 -16.82
N GLU A 214 25.96 -0.55 -17.59
CA GLU A 214 26.80 -1.13 -18.63
C GLU A 214 27.94 -1.97 -18.05
N GLU A 215 28.66 -1.44 -17.05
CA GLU A 215 29.74 -2.15 -16.38
C GLU A 215 29.24 -3.42 -15.68
N PHE A 216 28.07 -3.38 -15.03
CA PHE A 216 27.47 -4.53 -14.36
C PHE A 216 26.81 -5.56 -15.30
N LYS A 217 26.82 -5.39 -16.62
CA LYS A 217 26.32 -6.43 -17.54
C LYS A 217 27.07 -7.75 -17.42
N ASN A 218 28.35 -7.66 -17.13
CA ASN A 218 29.25 -8.83 -17.00
C ASN A 218 29.57 -9.15 -15.54
N ALA A 219 28.81 -8.61 -14.60
CA ALA A 219 29.00 -8.95 -13.18
C ALA A 219 28.70 -10.44 -12.93
N PRO A 220 29.39 -11.07 -11.95
CA PRO A 220 29.06 -12.42 -11.56
C PRO A 220 27.57 -12.52 -11.17
N LYS A 221 26.95 -13.66 -11.46
CA LYS A 221 25.53 -13.87 -11.16
C LYS A 221 25.39 -14.61 -9.84
N LEU A 222 24.55 -14.10 -8.97
CA LEU A 222 24.33 -14.71 -7.65
C LEU A 222 23.85 -16.16 -7.76
N TYR A 223 23.07 -16.49 -8.78
CA TYR A 223 22.59 -17.85 -9.04
C TYR A 223 23.72 -18.90 -9.12
N ASP A 224 24.87 -18.53 -9.66
CA ASP A 224 26.02 -19.45 -9.81
C ASP A 224 26.67 -19.83 -8.46
N TYR A 225 26.41 -19.03 -7.42
CA TYR A 225 26.94 -19.22 -6.06
C TYR A 225 25.93 -19.93 -5.14
N LEU A 226 24.70 -20.13 -5.57
CA LEU A 226 23.70 -20.84 -4.77
C LEU A 226 24.14 -22.29 -4.56
N ASP A 227 23.92 -22.79 -3.34
CA ASP A 227 24.04 -24.21 -3.08
C ASP A 227 22.89 -25.01 -3.72
N GLU A 228 22.97 -26.29 -3.74
CA GLU A 228 22.00 -27.16 -4.40
C GLU A 228 20.60 -27.07 -3.75
N GLU A 229 20.53 -26.83 -2.44
CA GLU A 229 19.25 -26.63 -1.74
C GLU A 229 18.59 -25.33 -2.19
N SER A 230 19.31 -24.21 -2.20
CA SER A 230 18.80 -22.91 -2.63
C SER A 230 18.43 -22.89 -4.12
N LYS A 231 19.23 -23.57 -4.97
CA LYS A 231 18.88 -23.73 -6.40
C LYS A 231 17.57 -24.49 -6.54
N LYS A 232 17.47 -25.67 -5.89
CA LYS A 232 16.26 -26.49 -5.94
C LYS A 232 15.04 -25.69 -5.44
N TYR A 233 15.21 -24.96 -4.33
CA TYR A 233 14.14 -24.14 -3.76
C TYR A 233 13.66 -23.08 -4.75
N PHE A 234 14.57 -22.40 -5.43
CA PHE A 234 14.23 -21.39 -6.43
C PHE A 234 13.58 -21.99 -7.68
N GLU A 235 14.07 -23.15 -8.16
CA GLU A 235 13.43 -23.87 -9.27
C GLU A 235 12.01 -24.34 -8.91
N ASP A 236 11.82 -24.87 -7.70
CA ASP A 236 10.49 -25.26 -7.20
C ASP A 236 9.56 -24.03 -7.10
N THR A 237 10.06 -22.88 -6.66
CA THR A 237 9.28 -21.61 -6.62
C THR A 237 8.83 -21.19 -8.02
N LYS A 238 9.72 -21.25 -9.01
CA LYS A 238 9.38 -20.95 -10.42
C LYS A 238 8.31 -21.89 -10.95
N LYS A 239 8.46 -23.19 -10.70
CA LYS A 239 7.47 -24.19 -11.08
C LYS A 239 6.09 -23.90 -10.49
N TYR A 240 6.02 -23.51 -9.20
CA TYR A 240 4.74 -23.16 -8.58
C TYR A 240 4.15 -21.86 -9.13
N LEU A 241 4.96 -20.87 -9.47
CA LEU A 241 4.48 -19.65 -10.16
C LEU A 241 3.84 -19.98 -11.50
N GLU A 242 4.45 -20.88 -12.28
CA GLU A 242 3.90 -21.35 -13.56
C GLU A 242 2.57 -22.07 -13.37
N LEU A 243 2.48 -22.97 -12.38
CA LEU A 243 1.23 -23.68 -12.04
C LEU A 243 0.12 -22.72 -11.55
N LEU A 244 0.47 -21.63 -10.88
CA LEU A 244 -0.44 -20.58 -10.44
C LEU A 244 -0.78 -19.56 -11.55
N GLY A 245 -0.23 -19.73 -12.75
CA GLY A 245 -0.47 -18.83 -13.88
C GLY A 245 0.18 -17.46 -13.75
N VAL A 246 1.24 -17.32 -12.95
CA VAL A 246 1.99 -16.09 -12.79
C VAL A 246 3.09 -16.00 -13.83
N ASN A 247 3.01 -15.03 -14.72
CA ASN A 247 4.10 -14.71 -15.65
C ASN A 247 5.18 -13.91 -14.91
N TYR A 248 6.42 -14.37 -14.96
CA TYR A 248 7.55 -13.74 -14.27
C TYR A 248 8.79 -13.63 -15.16
N VAL A 249 9.71 -12.78 -14.76
CA VAL A 249 11.05 -12.63 -15.33
C VAL A 249 12.07 -12.86 -14.20
N VAL A 250 13.08 -13.67 -14.45
CA VAL A 250 14.22 -13.77 -13.54
C VAL A 250 15.14 -12.58 -13.80
N ASN A 251 15.39 -11.79 -12.75
CA ASN A 251 16.26 -10.63 -12.82
C ASN A 251 17.46 -10.83 -11.88
N ASP A 252 18.61 -11.25 -12.43
CA ASP A 252 19.84 -11.54 -11.70
C ASP A 252 20.38 -10.35 -10.89
N LYS A 253 19.94 -9.12 -11.22
CA LYS A 253 20.34 -7.88 -10.53
C LYS A 253 19.35 -7.44 -9.47
N LEU A 254 18.21 -8.14 -9.35
CA LEU A 254 17.21 -7.79 -8.35
C LEU A 254 17.75 -8.07 -6.93
N VAL A 255 17.98 -6.99 -6.21
CA VAL A 255 18.30 -6.99 -4.78
C VAL A 255 17.31 -6.09 -4.05
N ARG A 256 17.25 -6.17 -2.73
CA ARG A 256 16.30 -5.39 -1.94
C ARG A 256 17.01 -4.31 -1.13
N GLY A 257 16.26 -3.24 -0.85
CA GLY A 257 16.76 -2.08 -0.10
C GLY A 257 16.97 -2.30 1.41
N LEU A 258 16.70 -3.50 1.93
CA LEU A 258 16.80 -3.87 3.33
C LEU A 258 17.62 -5.16 3.44
N ASP A 259 18.47 -5.26 4.46
CA ASP A 259 19.52 -6.29 4.52
C ASP A 259 19.04 -7.64 5.07
N TYR A 260 17.82 -7.72 5.55
CA TYR A 260 17.26 -8.92 6.17
C TYR A 260 16.81 -10.00 5.18
N TYR A 261 16.70 -9.69 3.89
CA TYR A 261 16.20 -10.65 2.90
C TYR A 261 17.15 -11.83 2.66
N SER A 262 16.54 -13.00 2.40
CA SER A 262 17.20 -14.27 2.04
C SER A 262 16.38 -14.99 0.98
N ASP A 263 16.96 -15.99 0.29
CA ASP A 263 16.27 -16.78 -0.73
C ASP A 263 15.42 -15.94 -1.70
N THR A 264 14.12 -16.22 -1.82
CA THR A 264 13.23 -15.55 -2.78
C THR A 264 13.03 -14.06 -2.50
N VAL A 265 13.29 -13.25 -3.50
CA VAL A 265 12.94 -11.82 -3.55
C VAL A 265 12.16 -11.52 -4.82
N PHE A 266 11.24 -10.55 -4.75
CA PHE A 266 10.42 -10.21 -5.91
C PHE A 266 9.99 -8.75 -5.91
N GLU A 267 9.69 -8.26 -7.11
CA GLU A 267 9.06 -6.97 -7.37
C GLU A 267 7.96 -7.11 -8.41
N ILE A 268 6.83 -6.47 -8.17
CA ILE A 268 5.77 -6.30 -9.17
C ILE A 268 5.85 -4.87 -9.68
N LYS A 269 6.10 -4.71 -10.96
CA LYS A 269 6.38 -3.43 -11.62
C LYS A 269 5.30 -3.05 -12.62
N SER A 270 5.10 -1.75 -12.80
CA SER A 270 4.25 -1.18 -13.85
C SER A 270 5.03 -0.17 -14.67
N ASN A 271 5.05 -0.34 -15.99
CA ASN A 271 5.69 0.59 -16.90
C ASN A 271 5.03 1.99 -16.92
N LYS A 272 3.81 2.11 -16.40
CA LYS A 272 3.08 3.39 -16.30
C LYS A 272 3.67 4.35 -15.26
N LEU A 273 4.52 3.87 -14.34
CA LEU A 273 5.14 4.68 -13.28
C LEU A 273 6.55 5.21 -13.65
N GLY A 274 7.05 4.96 -14.86
CA GLY A 274 8.36 5.43 -15.30
C GLY A 274 9.50 4.86 -14.47
N SER A 275 10.42 5.72 -14.01
CA SER A 275 11.61 5.31 -13.24
C SER A 275 11.29 4.72 -11.85
N GLN A 276 10.06 4.89 -11.35
CA GLN A 276 9.58 4.37 -10.07
C GLN A 276 8.63 3.17 -10.29
N ALA A 277 9.00 2.28 -11.22
CA ALA A 277 8.15 1.21 -11.72
C ALA A 277 7.61 0.22 -10.68
N THR A 278 8.31 0.02 -9.56
CA THR A 278 7.92 -0.94 -8.51
C THR A 278 6.67 -0.48 -7.77
N VAL A 279 5.61 -1.28 -7.84
CA VAL A 279 4.32 -1.05 -7.15
C VAL A 279 4.28 -1.81 -5.83
N LEU A 280 4.70 -3.08 -5.86
CA LEU A 280 4.73 -4.01 -4.74
C LEU A 280 6.07 -4.72 -4.74
N ALA A 281 6.61 -4.98 -3.56
CA ALA A 281 7.88 -5.64 -3.44
C ALA A 281 7.98 -6.42 -2.12
N GLY A 282 8.65 -7.57 -2.18
CA GLY A 282 8.74 -8.46 -1.04
C GLY A 282 9.82 -9.52 -1.17
N GLY A 283 9.74 -10.49 -0.30
CA GLY A 283 10.65 -11.64 -0.28
C GLY A 283 10.69 -12.32 1.07
N ARG A 284 11.53 -13.33 1.16
CA ARG A 284 11.79 -14.13 2.36
C ARG A 284 12.84 -13.46 3.24
N TYR A 285 12.66 -13.56 4.56
CA TYR A 285 13.54 -12.94 5.55
C TYR A 285 13.68 -13.82 6.81
N ASP A 286 14.07 -15.07 6.62
CA ASP A 286 14.12 -16.12 7.66
C ASP A 286 14.98 -15.77 8.89
N ARG A 287 15.91 -14.81 8.76
CA ARG A 287 16.79 -14.38 9.85
C ARG A 287 16.29 -13.20 10.66
N LEU A 288 15.29 -12.46 10.20
CA LEU A 288 14.85 -11.24 10.87
C LEU A 288 14.32 -11.52 12.29
N LEU A 289 13.60 -12.61 12.48
CA LEU A 289 13.09 -13.01 13.79
C LEU A 289 14.21 -13.45 14.74
N GLU A 290 15.28 -14.07 14.22
CA GLU A 290 16.48 -14.41 14.99
C GLU A 290 17.23 -13.15 15.43
N ILE A 291 17.40 -12.19 14.53
CA ILE A 291 18.08 -10.91 14.81
C ILE A 291 17.32 -10.10 15.87
N LEU A 292 16.00 -10.05 15.80
CA LEU A 292 15.19 -9.22 16.70
C LEU A 292 14.85 -9.91 18.04
N GLY A 293 14.76 -11.25 18.07
CA GLY A 293 14.29 -11.95 19.27
C GLY A 293 14.84 -13.36 19.47
N ASN A 294 15.96 -13.73 18.84
CA ASN A 294 16.58 -15.05 18.92
C ASN A 294 15.64 -16.23 18.56
N ALA A 295 14.60 -15.97 17.76
CA ALA A 295 13.63 -16.98 17.34
C ALA A 295 13.95 -17.44 15.91
N LYS A 296 14.30 -18.72 15.72
CA LYS A 296 14.56 -19.32 14.41
C LYS A 296 13.23 -19.68 13.73
N VAL A 297 12.52 -18.69 13.26
CA VAL A 297 11.22 -18.85 12.59
C VAL A 297 11.32 -18.20 11.20
N PRO A 298 11.01 -18.95 10.14
CA PRO A 298 11.02 -18.39 8.79
C PRO A 298 9.90 -17.37 8.59
N GLY A 299 10.17 -16.36 7.76
CA GLY A 299 9.23 -15.32 7.43
C GLY A 299 9.29 -14.94 5.96
N ILE A 300 8.13 -14.58 5.41
CA ILE A 300 7.97 -14.01 4.07
C ILE A 300 6.86 -12.98 4.05
N GLY A 301 7.03 -11.94 3.26
CA GLY A 301 6.01 -10.92 3.11
C GLY A 301 6.26 -9.99 1.94
N PHE A 302 5.38 -9.04 1.79
CA PHE A 302 5.56 -7.91 0.86
C PHE A 302 4.94 -6.63 1.41
N ALA A 303 5.36 -5.52 0.84
CA ALA A 303 4.70 -4.23 1.02
C ALA A 303 4.46 -3.54 -0.33
N ALA A 304 3.34 -2.83 -0.43
CA ALA A 304 2.95 -2.04 -1.59
C ALA A 304 2.67 -0.59 -1.16
N GLY A 305 3.17 0.38 -1.93
CA GLY A 305 2.91 1.79 -1.69
C GLY A 305 1.54 2.19 -2.17
N MET A 306 0.65 2.61 -1.26
CA MET A 306 -0.73 2.96 -1.60
C MET A 306 -0.80 4.17 -2.55
N GLU A 307 0.13 5.12 -2.45
CA GLU A 307 0.25 6.25 -3.38
C GLU A 307 0.50 5.81 -4.82
N ARG A 308 1.36 4.79 -5.00
CA ARG A 308 1.67 4.24 -6.33
C ARG A 308 0.50 3.44 -6.91
N ILE A 309 -0.15 2.67 -6.06
CA ILE A 309 -1.39 1.95 -6.41
C ILE A 309 -2.45 2.96 -6.86
N ALA A 310 -2.73 4.00 -6.05
CA ALA A 310 -3.73 5.02 -6.35
C ALA A 310 -3.47 5.78 -7.67
N MET A 311 -2.19 5.93 -8.07
CA MET A 311 -1.81 6.52 -9.36
C MET A 311 -2.08 5.60 -10.56
N LEU A 312 -2.21 4.31 -10.34
CA LEU A 312 -2.45 3.29 -11.38
C LEU A 312 -3.93 2.90 -11.50
N MET A 313 -4.71 3.12 -10.44
CA MET A 313 -6.14 2.81 -10.41
C MET A 313 -6.91 3.68 -11.41
N ASP A 314 -7.86 3.06 -12.11
CA ASP A 314 -8.84 3.78 -12.89
C ASP A 314 -9.87 4.46 -11.99
N ASP A 315 -10.32 5.65 -12.35
CA ASP A 315 -11.32 6.40 -11.57
C ASP A 315 -12.69 5.70 -11.55
N SER A 316 -12.96 4.77 -12.47
CA SER A 316 -14.16 3.94 -12.48
C SER A 316 -14.30 3.06 -11.23
N ILE A 317 -13.18 2.70 -10.59
CA ILE A 317 -13.17 1.88 -9.37
C ILE A 317 -13.74 2.64 -8.16
N ILE A 318 -13.58 3.96 -8.16
CA ILE A 318 -14.09 4.84 -7.10
C ILE A 318 -15.40 5.54 -7.47
N SER A 319 -15.85 5.37 -8.69
CA SER A 319 -17.15 5.85 -9.13
C SER A 319 -18.25 4.97 -8.53
N GLU A 320 -18.50 5.11 -7.24
CA GLU A 320 -19.81 4.74 -6.74
C GLU A 320 -20.82 5.64 -7.48
N ASN A 321 -21.71 5.02 -8.24
CA ASN A 321 -22.95 5.63 -8.72
C ASN A 321 -23.89 5.85 -7.52
N GLU A 322 -23.38 6.49 -6.45
CA GLU A 322 -24.29 6.99 -5.42
C GLU A 322 -25.07 8.15 -6.06
N GLU A 323 -26.31 7.87 -6.38
CA GLU A 323 -27.24 8.89 -6.83
C GLU A 323 -27.35 9.96 -5.75
N LYS A 324 -26.78 11.14 -6.02
CA LYS A 324 -26.70 12.22 -5.04
C LYS A 324 -28.07 12.86 -4.87
N VAL A 325 -28.57 12.84 -3.66
CA VAL A 325 -29.85 13.44 -3.28
C VAL A 325 -29.63 14.82 -2.66
N TYR A 326 -30.30 15.82 -3.18
CA TYR A 326 -30.28 17.17 -2.64
C TYR A 326 -31.68 17.58 -2.18
N VAL A 327 -31.81 18.13 -0.97
CA VAL A 327 -33.10 18.57 -0.42
C VAL A 327 -33.20 20.09 -0.46
N ILE A 328 -34.29 20.60 -1.05
CA ILE A 328 -34.65 21.98 -1.07
C ILE A 328 -35.77 22.23 -0.08
N TYR A 329 -35.65 23.22 0.76
CA TYR A 329 -36.63 23.62 1.76
C TYR A 329 -36.64 25.12 1.94
N PHE A 330 -37.63 25.64 2.69
CA PHE A 330 -37.81 27.05 2.99
C PHE A 330 -37.96 27.27 4.49
N ASP A 331 -37.88 28.49 4.97
CA ASP A 331 -37.91 28.78 6.40
C ASP A 331 -39.26 28.38 7.06
N ASP A 332 -40.35 28.48 6.35
CA ASP A 332 -41.71 28.11 6.74
C ASP A 332 -41.98 26.57 6.70
N THR A 333 -41.13 25.82 5.99
CA THR A 333 -41.21 24.33 5.92
C THR A 333 -40.12 23.64 6.73
N LYS A 334 -39.38 24.33 7.56
CA LYS A 334 -38.21 23.87 8.29
C LYS A 334 -38.49 22.65 9.20
N GLU A 335 -39.64 22.65 9.86
CA GLU A 335 -40.02 21.49 10.71
C GLU A 335 -40.30 20.23 9.88
N TYR A 336 -40.98 20.39 8.75
CA TYR A 336 -41.23 19.29 7.80
C TYR A 336 -39.93 18.78 7.22
N PHE A 337 -39.07 19.65 6.74
CA PHE A 337 -37.74 19.32 6.27
C PHE A 337 -36.93 18.50 7.31
N VAL A 338 -36.88 18.91 8.57
CA VAL A 338 -36.17 18.20 9.62
C VAL A 338 -36.69 16.77 9.79
N LYS A 339 -38.02 16.58 9.76
CA LYS A 339 -38.64 15.25 9.84
C LYS A 339 -38.24 14.37 8.65
N VAL A 340 -38.40 14.87 7.42
CA VAL A 340 -38.12 14.14 6.18
C VAL A 340 -36.64 13.76 6.11
N VAL A 341 -35.72 14.71 6.33
CA VAL A 341 -34.28 14.43 6.27
C VAL A 341 -33.85 13.41 7.32
N ASN A 342 -34.42 13.49 8.53
CA ASN A 342 -34.12 12.52 9.58
C ASN A 342 -34.55 11.10 9.19
N GLU A 343 -35.75 10.97 8.63
CA GLU A 343 -36.26 9.65 8.18
C GLU A 343 -35.48 9.10 6.97
N LEU A 344 -35.09 9.96 5.99
CA LEU A 344 -34.23 9.55 4.89
C LEU A 344 -32.88 8.99 5.42
N ARG A 345 -32.25 9.69 6.35
CA ARG A 345 -30.97 9.25 6.96
C ARG A 345 -31.11 7.95 7.76
N LYS A 346 -32.21 7.76 8.50
CA LYS A 346 -32.48 6.48 9.18
C LYS A 346 -32.62 5.30 8.20
N ASN A 347 -33.07 5.57 6.98
CA ASN A 347 -33.13 4.59 5.91
C ASN A 347 -31.86 4.48 5.07
N GLY A 348 -30.75 5.09 5.51
CA GLY A 348 -29.45 5.01 4.86
C GLY A 348 -29.25 5.95 3.66
N ILE A 349 -30.21 6.81 3.36
CA ILE A 349 -30.11 7.74 2.24
C ILE A 349 -29.23 8.95 2.63
N LYS A 350 -28.18 9.16 1.88
CA LYS A 350 -27.30 10.33 2.02
C LYS A 350 -27.94 11.54 1.36
N VAL A 351 -28.18 12.63 2.11
CA VAL A 351 -28.80 13.84 1.59
C VAL A 351 -27.97 15.08 1.88
N ASN A 352 -27.88 15.96 0.89
CA ASN A 352 -27.28 17.29 0.98
C ASN A 352 -28.35 18.38 0.94
N PHE A 353 -28.06 19.55 1.49
CA PHE A 353 -28.96 20.73 1.46
C PHE A 353 -28.18 22.00 1.79
N ASP A 354 -28.83 23.19 1.63
CA ASP A 354 -28.28 24.46 2.07
C ASP A 354 -28.77 24.79 3.49
N TYR A 355 -27.85 24.92 4.44
CA TYR A 355 -28.17 25.22 5.84
C TYR A 355 -28.82 26.61 6.02
N ASN A 356 -28.71 27.52 5.03
CA ASN A 356 -29.21 28.89 5.12
C ASN A 356 -30.58 29.08 4.42
N ALA A 357 -31.24 28.00 3.99
CA ALA A 357 -32.55 28.01 3.34
C ALA A 357 -32.72 29.17 2.31
N LYS A 358 -31.72 29.30 1.41
CA LYS A 358 -31.72 30.34 0.36
C LYS A 358 -32.93 30.18 -0.57
N SER A 359 -33.16 31.16 -1.44
CA SER A 359 -34.21 31.09 -2.44
C SER A 359 -34.13 29.80 -3.28
N PHE A 360 -35.28 29.31 -3.77
CA PHE A 360 -35.40 28.11 -4.61
C PHE A 360 -34.35 28.05 -5.72
N GLY A 361 -34.22 29.13 -6.48
CA GLY A 361 -33.27 29.18 -7.60
C GLY A 361 -31.81 29.08 -7.14
N ALA A 362 -31.46 29.60 -5.95
CA ALA A 362 -30.11 29.47 -5.41
C ALA A 362 -29.82 28.03 -4.94
N GLN A 363 -30.79 27.37 -4.31
CA GLN A 363 -30.67 25.96 -3.89
C GLN A 363 -30.62 25.03 -5.11
N MET A 364 -31.43 25.24 -6.15
CA MET A 364 -31.38 24.52 -7.41
C MET A 364 -30.01 24.63 -8.11
N LYS A 365 -29.44 25.83 -8.17
CA LYS A 365 -28.10 26.06 -8.73
C LYS A 365 -27.03 25.31 -7.92
N LYS A 366 -27.20 25.24 -6.60
CA LYS A 366 -26.27 24.51 -5.74
C LYS A 366 -26.40 22.99 -5.93
N ALA A 367 -27.63 22.46 -5.98
CA ALA A 367 -27.90 21.06 -6.29
C ALA A 367 -27.24 20.62 -7.61
N ASN A 368 -27.40 21.43 -8.66
CA ASN A 368 -26.78 21.17 -9.96
C ASN A 368 -25.24 21.20 -9.90
N ARG A 369 -24.65 22.16 -9.17
CA ARG A 369 -23.19 22.27 -8.99
C ARG A 369 -22.62 21.07 -8.20
N GLU A 370 -23.40 20.49 -7.30
CA GLU A 370 -23.04 19.31 -6.53
C GLU A 370 -23.33 18.00 -7.28
N ASN A 371 -23.80 18.10 -8.54
CA ASN A 371 -24.15 16.96 -9.39
C ASN A 371 -25.20 16.06 -8.73
N ALA A 372 -26.26 16.66 -8.16
CA ALA A 372 -27.39 15.90 -7.62
C ALA A 372 -28.14 15.19 -8.77
N GLU A 373 -28.42 13.91 -8.61
CA GLU A 373 -29.30 13.18 -9.53
C GLU A 373 -30.77 13.43 -9.16
N TYR A 374 -31.08 13.42 -7.88
CA TYR A 374 -32.42 13.70 -7.36
C TYR A 374 -32.43 14.97 -6.52
N VAL A 375 -33.46 15.79 -6.76
CA VAL A 375 -33.79 16.94 -5.91
C VAL A 375 -35.15 16.72 -5.28
N LEU A 376 -35.19 16.68 -3.95
CA LEU A 376 -36.40 16.62 -3.15
C LEU A 376 -36.80 18.04 -2.78
N ILE A 377 -38.01 18.47 -3.13
CA ILE A 377 -38.52 19.78 -2.86
C ILE A 377 -39.58 19.67 -1.75
N LEU A 378 -39.40 20.46 -0.71
CA LEU A 378 -40.26 20.50 0.49
C LEU A 378 -40.79 21.92 0.68
N GLY A 379 -41.78 22.30 -0.11
CA GLY A 379 -42.49 23.54 -0.01
C GLY A 379 -43.73 23.48 0.92
N GLU A 380 -44.50 24.54 1.01
CA GLU A 380 -45.75 24.62 1.82
C GLU A 380 -46.77 23.57 1.37
N GLU A 381 -46.95 23.43 0.06
CA GLU A 381 -47.90 22.47 -0.54
C GLU A 381 -47.50 21.02 -0.18
N GLU A 382 -46.21 20.69 -0.31
CA GLU A 382 -45.71 19.39 0.04
C GLU A 382 -45.89 19.08 1.54
N ARG A 383 -45.67 20.08 2.40
CA ARG A 383 -45.93 19.96 3.84
C ARG A 383 -47.39 19.67 4.14
N ASP A 384 -48.28 20.43 3.54
CA ASP A 384 -49.73 20.41 3.84
C ASP A 384 -50.36 19.12 3.31
N GLU A 385 -49.90 18.59 2.18
CA GLU A 385 -50.28 17.31 1.59
C GLU A 385 -49.51 16.10 2.15
N ASN A 386 -48.49 16.35 2.96
CA ASN A 386 -47.55 15.32 3.47
C ASN A 386 -46.91 14.46 2.36
N VAL A 387 -46.45 15.14 1.30
CA VAL A 387 -45.78 14.52 0.13
C VAL A 387 -44.42 15.19 -0.12
N ILE A 388 -43.63 14.59 -1.01
CA ILE A 388 -42.32 15.12 -1.45
C ILE A 388 -42.34 15.24 -2.97
N THR A 389 -42.06 16.44 -3.47
CA THR A 389 -41.82 16.58 -4.91
C THR A 389 -40.38 16.14 -5.24
N VAL A 390 -40.26 15.08 -6.04
CA VAL A 390 -39.00 14.55 -6.52
C VAL A 390 -38.76 15.03 -7.95
N LYS A 391 -37.60 15.64 -8.19
CA LYS A 391 -37.13 15.98 -9.53
C LYS A 391 -35.88 15.19 -9.84
N LYS A 392 -35.89 14.46 -10.97
CA LYS A 392 -34.74 13.77 -11.50
C LYS A 392 -34.02 14.65 -12.52
N PHE A 393 -32.73 15.00 -12.29
CA PHE A 393 -32.02 15.94 -13.17
C PHE A 393 -31.71 15.37 -14.54
N SER A 394 -31.39 14.08 -14.64
CA SER A 394 -31.05 13.42 -15.92
C SER A 394 -32.21 13.43 -16.93
N THR A 395 -33.48 13.31 -16.44
CA THR A 395 -34.69 13.27 -17.29
C THR A 395 -35.46 14.57 -17.28
N GLY A 396 -35.27 15.42 -16.27
CA GLY A 396 -36.08 16.60 -16.03
C GLY A 396 -37.47 16.29 -15.47
N GLU A 397 -37.81 15.04 -15.24
CA GLU A 397 -39.09 14.61 -14.68
C GLU A 397 -39.25 15.12 -13.25
N GLN A 398 -40.43 15.63 -12.94
CA GLN A 398 -40.79 16.13 -11.61
C GLN A 398 -42.17 15.64 -11.23
N LYS A 399 -42.31 15.00 -10.06
CA LYS A 399 -43.55 14.41 -9.62
C LYS A 399 -43.63 14.34 -8.09
N LYS A 400 -44.86 14.40 -7.55
CA LYS A 400 -45.12 14.23 -6.11
C LYS A 400 -45.22 12.75 -5.75
N TYR A 401 -44.65 12.40 -4.61
CA TYR A 401 -44.65 11.05 -4.08
C TYR A 401 -44.88 11.03 -2.57
N SER A 402 -45.39 9.97 -2.03
CA SER A 402 -45.38 9.67 -0.60
C SER A 402 -43.94 9.42 -0.13
N PHE A 403 -43.71 9.45 1.18
CA PHE A 403 -42.37 9.16 1.72
C PHE A 403 -41.91 7.74 1.39
N GLU A 404 -42.80 6.76 1.43
CA GLU A 404 -42.56 5.36 1.10
C GLU A 404 -42.11 5.19 -0.35
N GLU A 405 -42.80 5.83 -1.29
CA GLU A 405 -42.44 5.80 -2.72
C GLU A 405 -41.07 6.47 -2.96
N VAL A 406 -40.76 7.55 -2.24
CA VAL A 406 -39.43 8.18 -2.32
C VAL A 406 -38.33 7.23 -1.89
N LEU A 407 -38.53 6.44 -0.84
CA LEU A 407 -37.55 5.42 -0.43
C LEU A 407 -37.38 4.32 -1.45
N GLU A 408 -38.40 3.96 -2.21
CA GLU A 408 -38.29 2.99 -3.31
C GLU A 408 -37.53 3.55 -4.51
N ILE A 409 -37.68 4.85 -4.79
CA ILE A 409 -36.97 5.54 -5.89
C ILE A 409 -35.49 5.70 -5.57
N LEU A 410 -35.13 5.91 -4.29
CA LEU A 410 -33.77 6.24 -3.85
C LEU A 410 -32.94 5.03 -3.38
N LYS A 411 -33.49 3.85 -3.34
CA LYS A 411 -32.83 2.57 -3.05
C LYS A 411 -32.40 1.87 -4.31
#